data_f47105ac0b2dbcc535e6741a6cf4eecc
#
_entry.id   f47105ac0b2dbcc535e6741a6cf4eecc
#
_cell.length_a   1.000
_cell.length_b   1.000
_cell.length_c   1.000
_cell.angle_alpha   90.00
_cell.angle_beta   90.00
_cell.angle_gamma   90.00
#
_symmetry.space_group_name_H-M   'P 1'
#
loop_
_entity.id
_entity.type
_entity.pdbx_description
1 polymer ?
#
loop_
_entity_poly.entity_id
_entity_poly.type
_entity_poly.pdbx_seq_one_letter_code
_entity_poly.pdbx_strand_id
1 'polypeptide(L)'
;DGIPADVAGRAALAEKIVAAAEKAGIPRRDVYIDALTMAEASGRGGARVTLETLRRAKAMGARTILGVSNISFGMPLREDINAAFLESAVSAGLDLAIVNPKYRAYKGSPAAKAFLEGGSADDYIAYASGAHIAPPEADEPDLTRAVLTGNTAAAARLSEALLAGLPPLEVAGRYVIPALDEVGRKYDDGTMFLPQLISAADAAGAAFDRITAHLQGDGNSIGRFVIATVEGDIHTIGKNITAAVCRSYNIEVNDLGMDVPS
;
A
#
# COMPACT_ATOMS: atom_id res chain seq x y z
N ASP A 1 18.37 1.34 10.16
CA ASP A 1 18.35 1.45 8.69
C ASP A 1 17.24 0.55 8.17
N GLY A 2 16.28 1.08 7.41
CA GLY A 2 15.12 0.35 6.92
C GLY A 2 15.43 -0.68 5.83
N ILE A 3 14.40 -1.36 5.33
CA ILE A 3 14.50 -2.33 4.23
C ILE A 3 14.74 -1.55 2.91
N PRO A 4 15.81 -1.86 2.13
CA PRO A 4 16.01 -1.24 0.82
C PRO A 4 14.83 -1.50 -0.12
N ALA A 5 14.34 -0.46 -0.77
CA ALA A 5 13.21 -0.55 -1.67
C ALA A 5 13.56 -1.19 -3.02
N ASP A 6 14.82 -1.12 -3.42
CA ASP A 6 15.30 -1.57 -4.73
C ASP A 6 16.18 -2.83 -4.66
N VAL A 7 16.38 -3.42 -5.82
CA VAL A 7 17.18 -4.64 -5.99
C VAL A 7 18.65 -4.42 -5.64
N ALA A 8 19.21 -3.26 -5.97
CA ALA A 8 20.64 -2.98 -5.78
C ALA A 8 20.98 -2.90 -4.28
N GLY A 9 20.15 -2.18 -3.50
CA GLY A 9 20.31 -2.08 -2.06
C GLY A 9 20.18 -3.43 -1.36
N ARG A 10 19.17 -4.25 -1.75
CA ARG A 10 18.98 -5.60 -1.19
C ARG A 10 20.13 -6.53 -1.54
N ALA A 11 20.62 -6.48 -2.77
CA ALA A 11 21.79 -7.27 -3.20
C ALA A 11 23.06 -6.87 -2.43
N ALA A 12 23.30 -5.57 -2.25
CA ALA A 12 24.44 -5.09 -1.47
C ALA A 12 24.39 -5.53 0.01
N LEU A 13 23.20 -5.60 0.60
CA LEU A 13 23.04 -6.18 1.95
C LEU A 13 23.31 -7.67 1.96
N ALA A 14 22.83 -8.42 0.97
CA ALA A 14 23.11 -9.84 0.83
C ALA A 14 24.62 -10.12 0.72
N GLU A 15 25.34 -9.33 -0.08
CA GLU A 15 26.82 -9.42 -0.18
C GLU A 15 27.49 -9.19 1.18
N LYS A 16 27.08 -8.16 1.93
CA LYS A 16 27.61 -7.88 3.27
C LYS A 16 27.35 -9.03 4.24
N ILE A 17 26.16 -9.62 4.19
CA ILE A 17 25.80 -10.76 5.05
C ILE A 17 26.66 -11.96 4.72
N VAL A 18 26.80 -12.31 3.44
CA VAL A 18 27.63 -13.43 2.98
C VAL A 18 29.08 -13.23 3.40
N ALA A 19 29.66 -12.06 3.13
CA ALA A 19 31.03 -11.74 3.51
C ALA A 19 31.27 -11.81 5.03
N ALA A 20 30.32 -11.33 5.83
CA ALA A 20 30.39 -11.40 7.29
C ALA A 20 30.33 -12.85 7.79
N ALA A 21 29.46 -13.66 7.21
CA ALA A 21 29.33 -15.08 7.53
C ALA A 21 30.62 -15.85 7.21
N GLU A 22 31.21 -15.63 6.02
CA GLU A 22 32.47 -16.26 5.62
C GLU A 22 33.64 -15.85 6.54
N LYS A 23 33.69 -14.57 6.92
CA LYS A 23 34.67 -14.07 7.91
C LYS A 23 34.52 -14.74 9.27
N ALA A 24 33.29 -15.11 9.65
CA ALA A 24 32.99 -15.85 10.87
C ALA A 24 33.19 -17.38 10.74
N GLY A 25 33.67 -17.87 9.60
CA GLY A 25 33.92 -19.29 9.34
C GLY A 25 32.69 -20.08 8.89
N ILE A 26 31.58 -19.40 8.55
CA ILE A 26 30.38 -20.05 8.03
C ILE A 26 30.51 -20.20 6.52
N PRO A 27 30.49 -21.41 5.96
CA PRO A 27 30.57 -21.60 4.52
C PRO A 27 29.39 -20.95 3.80
N ARG A 28 29.64 -20.32 2.65
CA ARG A 28 28.61 -19.65 1.83
C ARG A 28 27.40 -20.54 1.53
N ARG A 29 27.61 -21.81 1.29
CA ARG A 29 26.54 -22.79 1.04
C ARG A 29 25.58 -22.99 2.23
N ASP A 30 25.98 -22.57 3.42
CA ASP A 30 25.18 -22.68 4.65
C ASP A 30 24.50 -21.32 5.00
N VAL A 31 24.70 -20.29 4.17
CA VAL A 31 24.05 -18.98 4.28
C VAL A 31 22.78 -18.98 3.46
N TYR A 32 21.67 -18.65 4.08
CA TYR A 32 20.37 -18.49 3.44
C TYR A 32 19.99 -17.01 3.42
N ILE A 33 19.77 -16.47 2.24
CA ILE A 33 19.32 -15.08 2.04
C ILE A 33 17.82 -15.07 1.82
N ASP A 34 17.09 -14.38 2.71
CA ASP A 34 15.70 -14.02 2.49
C ASP A 34 15.65 -12.73 1.66
N ALA A 35 15.10 -12.82 0.46
CA ALA A 35 14.97 -11.69 -0.45
C ALA A 35 13.83 -10.73 -0.08
N LEU A 36 13.10 -11.00 0.99
CA LEU A 36 12.00 -10.22 1.57
C LEU A 36 10.82 -10.01 0.61
N THR A 37 9.84 -10.88 0.73
CA THR A 37 8.58 -10.76 -0.01
C THR A 37 7.75 -9.61 0.53
N MET A 38 7.51 -8.60 -0.30
CA MET A 38 6.60 -7.48 0.01
C MET A 38 5.27 -7.71 -0.69
N ALA A 39 4.17 -7.23 -0.07
CA ALA A 39 2.83 -7.35 -0.65
C ALA A 39 2.74 -6.62 -1.99
N GLU A 40 2.34 -7.31 -3.06
CA GLU A 40 2.17 -6.70 -4.39
C GLU A 40 1.05 -5.65 -4.39
N ALA A 41 0.01 -5.87 -3.60
CA ALA A 41 -1.09 -4.94 -3.38
C ALA A 41 -0.68 -3.53 -2.92
N SER A 42 0.51 -3.37 -2.36
CA SER A 42 1.04 -2.04 -1.97
C SER A 42 1.59 -1.21 -3.14
N GLY A 43 1.52 -1.72 -4.38
CA GLY A 43 1.90 -0.99 -5.60
C GLY A 43 3.39 -0.73 -5.79
N ARG A 44 4.26 -1.44 -5.06
CA ARG A 44 5.71 -1.22 -5.08
C ARG A 44 6.50 -2.17 -5.98
N GLY A 45 5.84 -2.98 -6.80
CA GLY A 45 6.48 -3.99 -7.65
C GLY A 45 7.23 -5.04 -6.82
N GLY A 46 6.62 -5.47 -5.71
CA GLY A 46 7.22 -6.36 -4.72
C GLY A 46 7.67 -7.69 -5.32
N ALA A 47 6.88 -8.29 -6.20
CA ALA A 47 7.21 -9.53 -6.87
C ALA A 47 8.49 -9.40 -7.69
N ARG A 48 8.57 -8.39 -8.56
CA ARG A 48 9.74 -8.15 -9.42
C ARG A 48 11.01 -7.90 -8.63
N VAL A 49 10.95 -7.05 -7.61
CA VAL A 49 12.10 -6.74 -6.75
C VAL A 49 12.58 -7.99 -6.01
N THR A 50 11.67 -8.78 -5.45
CA THR A 50 11.98 -10.01 -4.74
C THR A 50 12.63 -11.05 -5.66
N LEU A 51 12.03 -11.31 -6.84
CA LEU A 51 12.53 -12.29 -7.79
C LEU A 51 13.93 -11.93 -8.33
N GLU A 52 14.18 -10.65 -8.61
CA GLU A 52 15.50 -10.22 -9.07
C GLU A 52 16.54 -10.27 -7.93
N THR A 53 16.15 -9.95 -6.70
CA THR A 53 17.02 -10.12 -5.53
C THR A 53 17.40 -11.59 -5.32
N LEU A 54 16.45 -12.52 -5.51
CA LEU A 54 16.71 -13.96 -5.48
C LEU A 54 17.77 -14.36 -6.50
N ARG A 55 17.62 -13.92 -7.77
CA ARG A 55 18.59 -14.23 -8.83
C ARG A 55 20.00 -13.75 -8.45
N ARG A 56 20.10 -12.55 -7.88
CA ARG A 56 21.37 -11.99 -7.43
C ARG A 56 21.96 -12.76 -6.26
N ALA A 57 21.17 -13.09 -5.24
CA ALA A 57 21.64 -13.92 -4.12
C ALA A 57 22.12 -15.28 -4.59
N LYS A 58 21.43 -15.88 -5.55
CA LYS A 58 21.84 -17.15 -6.17
C LYS A 58 23.13 -17.03 -6.95
N ALA A 59 23.33 -15.96 -7.71
CA ALA A 59 24.56 -15.68 -8.45
C ALA A 59 25.78 -15.50 -7.52
N MET A 60 25.57 -15.05 -6.28
CA MET A 60 26.61 -14.97 -5.24
C MET A 60 26.97 -16.35 -4.65
N GLY A 61 26.26 -17.42 -5.00
CA GLY A 61 26.45 -18.77 -4.44
C GLY A 61 25.82 -18.99 -3.06
N ALA A 62 25.01 -18.07 -2.56
CA ALA A 62 24.22 -18.27 -1.37
C ALA A 62 22.98 -19.13 -1.65
N ARG A 63 22.40 -19.73 -0.61
CA ARG A 63 21.08 -20.33 -0.68
C ARG A 63 20.01 -19.26 -0.46
N THR A 64 18.80 -19.54 -0.93
CA THR A 64 17.70 -18.59 -0.88
C THR A 64 16.52 -19.17 -0.16
N ILE A 65 15.80 -18.31 0.59
CA ILE A 65 14.59 -18.65 1.32
C ILE A 65 13.57 -17.53 1.15
N LEU A 66 12.27 -17.84 1.11
CA LEU A 66 11.19 -16.86 1.07
C LEU A 66 9.98 -17.28 1.88
N GLY A 67 9.39 -16.32 2.59
CA GLY A 67 8.00 -16.36 3.02
C GLY A 67 7.07 -15.99 1.86
N VAL A 68 6.49 -16.99 1.18
CA VAL A 68 5.73 -16.79 -0.06
C VAL A 68 4.42 -16.04 0.17
N SER A 69 3.73 -16.28 1.29
CA SER A 69 2.36 -15.78 1.54
C SER A 69 2.24 -14.26 1.65
N ASN A 70 3.33 -13.55 1.89
CA ASN A 70 3.32 -12.10 2.01
C ASN A 70 2.95 -11.39 0.70
N ILE A 71 3.28 -12.01 -0.45
CA ILE A 71 3.01 -11.43 -1.77
C ILE A 71 1.53 -11.14 -2.00
N SER A 72 0.65 -11.98 -1.45
CA SER A 72 -0.80 -11.91 -1.64
C SER A 72 -1.54 -11.20 -0.51
N PHE A 73 -0.81 -10.55 0.42
CA PHE A 73 -1.45 -9.88 1.54
C PHE A 73 -2.45 -8.81 1.05
N GLY A 74 -3.67 -8.83 1.61
CA GLY A 74 -4.74 -7.89 1.26
C GLY A 74 -5.44 -8.17 -0.07
N MET A 75 -5.19 -9.32 -0.72
CA MET A 75 -5.81 -9.71 -1.99
C MET A 75 -6.78 -10.88 -1.80
N PRO A 76 -7.83 -11.01 -2.67
CA PRO A 76 -8.68 -12.20 -2.73
C PRO A 76 -7.93 -13.39 -3.34
N LEU A 77 -8.47 -14.60 -3.20
CA LEU A 77 -7.91 -15.85 -3.75
C LEU A 77 -6.39 -15.97 -3.54
N ARG A 78 -5.93 -15.70 -2.32
CA ARG A 78 -4.51 -15.64 -1.95
C ARG A 78 -3.70 -16.87 -2.38
N GLU A 79 -4.31 -18.06 -2.35
CA GLU A 79 -3.64 -19.30 -2.77
C GLU A 79 -3.23 -19.26 -4.25
N ASP A 80 -4.04 -18.66 -5.11
CA ASP A 80 -3.77 -18.53 -6.55
C ASP A 80 -2.55 -17.62 -6.81
N ILE A 81 -2.50 -16.45 -6.14
CA ILE A 81 -1.34 -15.54 -6.22
C ILE A 81 -0.09 -16.20 -5.64
N ASN A 82 -0.21 -16.87 -4.49
CA ASN A 82 0.91 -17.57 -3.86
C ASN A 82 1.47 -18.68 -4.75
N ALA A 83 0.60 -19.43 -5.44
CA ALA A 83 1.01 -20.45 -6.39
C ALA A 83 1.75 -19.87 -7.59
N ALA A 84 1.23 -18.78 -8.19
CA ALA A 84 1.88 -18.09 -9.30
C ALA A 84 3.25 -17.53 -8.88
N PHE A 85 3.34 -16.94 -7.70
CA PHE A 85 4.59 -16.37 -7.18
C PHE A 85 5.61 -17.45 -6.83
N LEU A 86 5.19 -18.56 -6.23
CA LEU A 86 6.07 -19.71 -5.94
C LEU A 86 6.69 -20.29 -7.22
N GLU A 87 5.87 -20.48 -8.27
CA GLU A 87 6.34 -20.93 -9.58
C GLU A 87 7.42 -19.99 -10.14
N SER A 88 7.22 -18.69 -10.06
CA SER A 88 8.17 -17.67 -10.50
C SER A 88 9.44 -17.65 -9.63
N ALA A 89 9.29 -17.81 -8.32
CA ALA A 89 10.40 -17.82 -7.36
C ALA A 89 11.29 -19.08 -7.54
N VAL A 90 10.69 -20.24 -7.76
CA VAL A 90 11.43 -21.47 -8.09
C VAL A 90 12.23 -21.28 -9.38
N SER A 91 11.60 -20.69 -10.41
CA SER A 91 12.27 -20.36 -11.67
C SER A 91 13.40 -19.32 -11.50
N ALA A 92 13.31 -18.46 -10.49
CA ALA A 92 14.34 -17.49 -10.13
C ALA A 92 15.47 -18.07 -9.25
N GLY A 93 15.37 -19.34 -8.83
CA GLY A 93 16.39 -20.03 -8.05
C GLY A 93 16.10 -20.12 -6.55
N LEU A 94 14.84 -20.13 -6.14
CA LEU A 94 14.46 -20.36 -4.75
C LEU A 94 14.82 -21.77 -4.29
N ASP A 95 15.57 -21.88 -3.17
CA ASP A 95 15.94 -23.17 -2.58
C ASP A 95 14.92 -23.64 -1.53
N LEU A 96 14.42 -22.73 -0.71
CA LEU A 96 13.47 -23.03 0.37
C LEU A 96 12.29 -22.07 0.34
N ALA A 97 11.08 -22.60 0.50
CA ALA A 97 9.86 -21.81 0.60
C ALA A 97 9.16 -22.03 1.95
N ILE A 98 8.83 -20.95 2.64
CA ILE A 98 7.92 -20.97 3.78
C ILE A 98 6.51 -20.80 3.24
N VAL A 99 5.74 -21.87 3.22
CA VAL A 99 4.40 -21.94 2.64
C VAL A 99 3.45 -22.66 3.59
N ASN A 100 2.15 -22.41 3.46
CA ASN A 100 1.16 -23.19 4.14
C ASN A 100 1.06 -24.60 3.50
N PRO A 101 1.35 -25.70 4.22
CA PRO A 101 1.35 -27.04 3.65
C PRO A 101 -0.04 -27.54 3.21
N LYS A 102 -1.10 -26.81 3.57
CA LYS A 102 -2.47 -27.10 3.13
C LYS A 102 -2.77 -26.60 1.71
N TYR A 103 -1.91 -25.78 1.12
CA TYR A 103 -2.09 -25.32 -0.26
C TYR A 103 -2.01 -26.51 -1.21
N ARG A 104 -3.08 -26.67 -2.00
CA ARG A 104 -3.21 -27.79 -2.96
C ARG A 104 -2.81 -27.39 -4.38
N ALA A 105 -2.75 -26.10 -4.67
CA ALA A 105 -2.40 -25.58 -5.98
C ALA A 105 -0.95 -25.08 -6.00
N TYR A 106 -0.18 -25.64 -6.93
CA TYR A 106 1.21 -25.20 -7.18
C TYR A 106 1.35 -24.47 -8.53
N LYS A 107 0.23 -24.21 -9.20
CA LYS A 107 0.18 -23.42 -10.44
C LYS A 107 -0.83 -22.30 -10.25
N GLY A 108 -0.37 -21.08 -10.42
CA GLY A 108 -1.25 -19.92 -10.42
C GLY A 108 -1.96 -19.73 -11.76
N SER A 109 -3.12 -19.08 -11.71
CA SER A 109 -3.87 -18.71 -12.91
C SER A 109 -3.11 -17.71 -13.79
N PRO A 110 -3.47 -17.57 -15.07
CA PRO A 110 -2.96 -16.49 -15.92
C PRO A 110 -3.22 -15.10 -15.35
N ALA A 111 -4.36 -14.90 -14.67
CA ALA A 111 -4.72 -13.64 -14.04
C ALA A 111 -3.75 -13.30 -12.86
N ALA A 112 -3.44 -14.29 -12.01
CA ALA A 112 -2.46 -14.12 -10.94
C ALA A 112 -1.06 -13.81 -11.48
N LYS A 113 -0.63 -14.47 -12.56
CA LYS A 113 0.65 -14.18 -13.21
C LYS A 113 0.69 -12.78 -13.77
N ALA A 114 -0.35 -12.35 -14.49
CA ALA A 114 -0.46 -11.00 -15.03
C ALA A 114 -0.39 -9.94 -13.93
N PHE A 115 -1.09 -10.17 -12.81
CA PHE A 115 -1.04 -9.30 -11.64
C PHE A 115 0.39 -9.16 -11.09
N LEU A 116 1.13 -10.25 -10.90
CA LEU A 116 2.50 -10.26 -10.40
C LEU A 116 3.52 -9.63 -11.38
N GLU A 117 3.18 -9.56 -12.66
CA GLU A 117 3.97 -8.91 -13.72
C GLU A 117 3.65 -7.41 -13.87
N GLY A 118 2.84 -6.84 -12.97
CA GLY A 118 2.49 -5.43 -12.95
C GLY A 118 1.11 -5.11 -13.54
N GLY A 119 0.26 -6.12 -13.71
CA GLY A 119 -1.14 -5.95 -14.08
C GLY A 119 -1.96 -5.27 -12.99
N SER A 120 -3.15 -4.78 -13.36
CA SER A 120 -4.05 -4.10 -12.44
C SER A 120 -4.53 -5.02 -11.31
N ALA A 121 -4.50 -4.51 -10.08
CA ALA A 121 -5.09 -5.20 -8.93
C ALA A 121 -6.61 -5.33 -9.07
N ASP A 122 -7.28 -4.33 -9.66
CA ASP A 122 -8.72 -4.35 -9.89
C ASP A 122 -9.12 -5.44 -10.89
N ASP A 123 -8.33 -5.67 -11.94
CA ASP A 123 -8.55 -6.76 -12.91
C ASP A 123 -8.46 -8.11 -12.22
N TYR A 124 -7.48 -8.29 -11.33
CA TYR A 124 -7.37 -9.53 -10.57
C TYR A 124 -8.51 -9.69 -9.56
N ILE A 125 -8.92 -8.64 -8.86
CA ILE A 125 -10.05 -8.66 -7.93
C ILE A 125 -11.34 -9.02 -8.66
N ALA A 126 -11.58 -8.46 -9.85
CA ALA A 126 -12.73 -8.79 -10.68
C ALA A 126 -12.72 -10.27 -11.13
N TYR A 127 -11.57 -10.76 -11.57
CA TYR A 127 -11.39 -12.18 -11.88
C TYR A 127 -11.72 -13.06 -10.66
N ALA A 128 -11.18 -12.73 -9.50
CA ALA A 128 -11.35 -13.48 -8.27
C ALA A 128 -12.81 -13.47 -7.75
N SER A 129 -13.54 -12.39 -8.01
CA SER A 129 -14.95 -12.24 -7.64
C SER A 129 -15.91 -12.91 -8.63
N GLY A 130 -15.40 -13.42 -9.76
CA GLY A 130 -16.24 -13.93 -10.84
C GLY A 130 -17.11 -12.85 -11.51
N ALA A 131 -16.81 -11.59 -11.26
CA ALA A 131 -17.53 -10.45 -11.80
C ALA A 131 -16.87 -9.99 -13.10
N HIS A 132 -17.64 -9.91 -14.19
CA HIS A 132 -17.25 -9.04 -15.30
C HIS A 132 -17.31 -7.59 -14.78
N ILE A 133 -16.21 -6.86 -14.87
CA ILE A 133 -16.22 -5.41 -14.65
C ILE A 133 -17.09 -4.81 -15.75
N ALA A 134 -18.33 -4.47 -15.39
CA ALA A 134 -19.09 -3.54 -16.21
C ALA A 134 -18.34 -2.20 -16.12
N PRO A 135 -18.13 -1.48 -17.25
CA PRO A 135 -17.64 -0.11 -17.19
C PRO A 135 -18.52 0.67 -16.22
N PRO A 136 -17.97 1.53 -15.37
CA PRO A 136 -18.77 2.33 -14.46
C PRO A 136 -19.84 3.07 -15.26
N GLU A 137 -21.12 2.83 -14.92
CA GLU A 137 -22.21 3.61 -15.49
C GLU A 137 -21.89 5.09 -15.26
N ALA A 138 -22.09 5.88 -16.33
CA ALA A 138 -21.75 7.29 -16.39
C ALA A 138 -22.79 8.16 -15.65
N ASP A 139 -22.96 7.93 -14.35
CA ASP A 139 -23.47 8.95 -13.45
C ASP A 139 -22.32 9.92 -13.14
N GLU A 140 -22.57 11.22 -13.19
CA GLU A 140 -21.53 12.20 -12.85
C GLU A 140 -20.95 11.85 -11.48
N PRO A 141 -19.63 11.60 -11.41
CA PRO A 141 -19.01 11.17 -10.16
C PRO A 141 -19.13 12.30 -9.13
N ASP A 142 -19.89 12.08 -8.07
CA ASP A 142 -19.83 12.96 -6.91
C ASP A 142 -18.54 12.73 -6.13
N LEU A 143 -18.21 13.63 -5.20
CA LEU A 143 -16.97 13.53 -4.44
C LEU A 143 -16.91 12.25 -3.60
N THR A 144 -18.03 11.82 -3.03
CA THR A 144 -18.14 10.57 -2.24
C THR A 144 -17.76 9.37 -3.10
N ARG A 145 -18.33 9.29 -4.32
CA ARG A 145 -18.01 8.21 -5.25
C ARG A 145 -16.56 8.25 -5.73
N ALA A 146 -16.03 9.46 -5.98
CA ALA A 146 -14.62 9.62 -6.38
C ALA A 146 -13.66 9.07 -5.30
N VAL A 147 -13.96 9.30 -4.01
CA VAL A 147 -13.20 8.73 -2.89
C VAL A 147 -13.39 7.22 -2.82
N LEU A 148 -14.64 6.72 -2.86
CA LEU A 148 -14.92 5.27 -2.79
C LEU A 148 -14.25 4.46 -3.90
N THR A 149 -14.13 5.04 -5.09
CA THR A 149 -13.50 4.39 -6.26
C THR A 149 -12.01 4.67 -6.38
N GLY A 150 -11.42 5.42 -5.46
CA GLY A 150 -9.99 5.75 -5.47
C GLY A 150 -9.56 6.71 -6.58
N ASN A 151 -10.51 7.47 -7.16
CA ASN A 151 -10.21 8.42 -8.24
C ASN A 151 -9.65 9.74 -7.70
N THR A 152 -8.34 9.77 -7.44
CA THR A 152 -7.61 10.91 -6.86
C THR A 152 -7.79 12.20 -7.65
N ALA A 153 -7.74 12.13 -8.99
CA ALA A 153 -7.88 13.31 -9.84
C ALA A 153 -9.30 13.89 -9.80
N ALA A 154 -10.33 13.02 -9.82
CA ALA A 154 -11.72 13.44 -9.69
C ALA A 154 -12.00 13.98 -8.27
N ALA A 155 -11.47 13.34 -7.23
CA ALA A 155 -11.64 13.78 -5.84
C ALA A 155 -11.08 15.20 -5.63
N ALA A 156 -9.85 15.47 -6.10
CA ALA A 156 -9.26 16.81 -6.03
C ALA A 156 -10.09 17.86 -6.78
N ARG A 157 -10.50 17.56 -8.02
CA ARG A 157 -11.28 18.48 -8.85
C ARG A 157 -12.67 18.77 -8.30
N LEU A 158 -13.36 17.73 -7.81
CA LEU A 158 -14.72 17.88 -7.26
C LEU A 158 -14.70 18.59 -5.91
N SER A 159 -13.68 18.37 -5.08
CA SER A 159 -13.49 19.11 -3.84
C SER A 159 -13.33 20.61 -4.13
N GLU A 160 -12.49 20.99 -5.09
CA GLU A 160 -12.30 22.38 -5.49
C GLU A 160 -13.59 23.03 -6.00
N ALA A 161 -14.38 22.29 -6.79
CA ALA A 161 -15.67 22.78 -7.29
C ALA A 161 -16.68 23.00 -6.16
N LEU A 162 -16.74 22.11 -5.16
CA LEU A 162 -17.63 22.24 -4.01
C LEU A 162 -17.20 23.38 -3.08
N LEU A 163 -15.91 23.61 -2.91
CA LEU A 163 -15.34 24.68 -2.09
C LEU A 163 -15.64 26.10 -2.63
N ALA A 164 -16.02 26.22 -3.89
CA ALA A 164 -16.49 27.48 -4.45
C ALA A 164 -17.86 27.94 -3.87
N GLY A 165 -18.64 27.04 -3.27
CA GLY A 165 -19.98 27.34 -2.75
C GLY A 165 -20.29 26.81 -1.37
N LEU A 166 -19.42 25.96 -0.80
CA LEU A 166 -19.63 25.35 0.51
C LEU A 166 -18.45 25.61 1.45
N PRO A 167 -18.69 25.76 2.75
CA PRO A 167 -17.62 25.83 3.73
C PRO A 167 -16.74 24.58 3.72
N PRO A 168 -15.41 24.72 3.88
CA PRO A 168 -14.47 23.58 3.80
C PRO A 168 -14.82 22.41 4.73
N LEU A 169 -15.24 22.68 5.96
CA LEU A 169 -15.65 21.62 6.90
C LEU A 169 -16.95 20.91 6.49
N GLU A 170 -17.85 21.61 5.82
CA GLU A 170 -19.07 20.99 5.29
C GLU A 170 -18.75 20.03 4.14
N VAL A 171 -17.80 20.40 3.27
CA VAL A 171 -17.32 19.50 2.20
C VAL A 171 -16.70 18.24 2.81
N ALA A 172 -15.83 18.39 3.83
CA ALA A 172 -15.25 17.24 4.52
C ALA A 172 -16.31 16.36 5.18
N GLY A 173 -17.20 16.96 5.98
CA GLY A 173 -18.19 16.24 6.79
C GLY A 173 -19.30 15.60 5.97
N ARG A 174 -19.65 16.18 4.83
CA ARG A 174 -20.76 15.70 4.00
C ARG A 174 -20.37 14.69 2.95
N TYR A 175 -19.12 14.76 2.45
CA TYR A 175 -18.69 13.95 1.30
C TYR A 175 -17.51 13.03 1.60
N VAL A 176 -16.46 13.52 2.27
CA VAL A 176 -15.22 12.75 2.41
C VAL A 176 -15.26 11.81 3.61
N ILE A 177 -15.69 12.30 4.77
CA ILE A 177 -15.75 11.48 6.00
C ILE A 177 -16.71 10.29 5.82
N PRO A 178 -17.96 10.48 5.33
CA PRO A 178 -18.85 9.34 5.11
C PRO A 178 -18.32 8.33 4.08
N ALA A 179 -17.59 8.81 3.06
CA ALA A 179 -16.93 7.91 2.11
C ALA A 179 -15.87 7.04 2.80
N LEU A 180 -15.04 7.61 3.67
CA LEU A 180 -14.03 6.87 4.43
C LEU A 180 -14.64 5.87 5.41
N ASP A 181 -15.73 6.22 6.07
CA ASP A 181 -16.48 5.30 6.94
C ASP A 181 -17.00 4.08 6.14
N GLU A 182 -17.52 4.34 4.93
CA GLU A 182 -17.98 3.27 4.03
C GLU A 182 -16.81 2.41 3.52
N VAL A 183 -15.66 3.03 3.21
CA VAL A 183 -14.42 2.32 2.85
C VAL A 183 -13.99 1.40 3.97
N GLY A 184 -13.93 1.90 5.21
CA GLY A 184 -13.57 1.11 6.39
C GLY A 184 -14.52 -0.07 6.58
N ARG A 185 -15.82 0.17 6.53
CA ARG A 185 -16.84 -0.87 6.65
C ARG A 185 -16.71 -1.94 5.57
N LYS A 186 -16.52 -1.56 4.32
CA LYS A 186 -16.33 -2.51 3.21
C LYS A 186 -15.05 -3.33 3.34
N TYR A 187 -14.00 -2.74 3.89
CA TYR A 187 -12.75 -3.45 4.15
C TYR A 187 -12.93 -4.49 5.27
N ASP A 188 -13.60 -4.11 6.36
CA ASP A 188 -13.90 -5.01 7.49
C ASP A 188 -14.83 -6.17 7.09
N ASP A 189 -15.83 -5.89 6.23
CA ASP A 189 -16.74 -6.88 5.67
C ASP A 189 -16.09 -7.81 4.62
N GLY A 190 -14.85 -7.50 4.20
CA GLY A 190 -14.13 -8.25 3.15
C GLY A 190 -14.69 -8.04 1.73
N THR A 191 -15.49 -7.00 1.52
CA THR A 191 -16.02 -6.60 0.19
C THR A 191 -15.15 -5.58 -0.53
N MET A 192 -14.15 -5.01 0.18
CA MET A 192 -13.08 -4.17 -0.36
C MET A 192 -11.73 -4.77 0.04
N PHE A 193 -10.76 -4.70 -0.85
CA PHE A 193 -9.43 -5.25 -0.62
C PHE A 193 -8.37 -4.15 -0.47
N LEU A 194 -7.20 -4.53 0.05
CA LEU A 194 -6.15 -3.57 0.40
C LEU A 194 -5.79 -2.57 -0.71
N PRO A 195 -5.65 -2.94 -2.00
CA PRO A 195 -5.36 -1.96 -3.05
C PRO A 195 -6.44 -0.89 -3.18
N GLN A 196 -7.71 -1.30 -3.08
CA GLN A 196 -8.85 -0.40 -3.17
C GLN A 196 -8.92 0.53 -1.95
N LEU A 197 -8.61 0.01 -0.74
CA LEU A 197 -8.48 0.80 0.48
C LEU A 197 -7.39 1.87 0.33
N ILE A 198 -6.22 1.50 -0.19
CA ILE A 198 -5.10 2.43 -0.42
C ILE A 198 -5.51 3.50 -1.43
N SER A 199 -6.10 3.11 -2.57
CA SER A 199 -6.55 4.06 -3.59
C SER A 199 -7.61 5.04 -3.05
N ALA A 200 -8.56 4.54 -2.24
CA ALA A 200 -9.57 5.37 -1.61
C ALA A 200 -8.95 6.35 -0.59
N ALA A 201 -7.96 5.91 0.19
CA ALA A 201 -7.22 6.77 1.12
C ALA A 201 -6.43 7.87 0.37
N ASP A 202 -5.80 7.55 -0.75
CA ASP A 202 -5.10 8.52 -1.58
C ASP A 202 -6.06 9.55 -2.18
N ALA A 203 -7.24 9.12 -2.64
CA ALA A 203 -8.28 10.02 -3.16
C ALA A 203 -8.84 10.94 -2.06
N ALA A 204 -9.08 10.41 -0.86
CA ALA A 204 -9.48 11.21 0.29
C ALA A 204 -8.38 12.21 0.70
N GLY A 205 -7.12 11.79 0.68
CA GLY A 205 -5.96 12.67 0.93
C GLY A 205 -5.95 13.86 -0.03
N ALA A 206 -6.11 13.62 -1.33
CA ALA A 206 -6.16 14.67 -2.34
C ALA A 206 -7.35 15.64 -2.15
N ALA A 207 -8.51 15.14 -1.69
CA ALA A 207 -9.65 15.96 -1.30
C ALA A 207 -9.34 16.82 -0.06
N PHE A 208 -8.75 16.24 0.97
CA PHE A 208 -8.35 16.96 2.19
C PHE A 208 -7.28 18.02 1.93
N ASP A 209 -6.35 17.81 1.02
CA ASP A 209 -5.36 18.82 0.63
C ASP A 209 -6.05 20.08 0.09
N ARG A 210 -7.10 19.93 -0.74
CA ARG A 210 -7.89 21.06 -1.23
C ARG A 210 -8.68 21.74 -0.13
N ILE A 211 -9.36 20.95 0.70
CA ILE A 211 -10.13 21.46 1.85
C ILE A 211 -9.24 22.26 2.80
N THR A 212 -8.06 21.73 3.12
CA THR A 212 -7.10 22.36 4.03
C THR A 212 -6.53 23.65 3.46
N ALA A 213 -6.29 23.72 2.15
CA ALA A 213 -5.83 24.95 1.50
C ALA A 213 -6.82 26.12 1.63
N HIS A 214 -8.14 25.81 1.75
CA HIS A 214 -9.20 26.80 1.94
C HIS A 214 -9.52 27.11 3.43
N LEU A 215 -8.88 26.41 4.37
CA LEU A 215 -9.03 26.64 5.81
C LEU A 215 -8.05 27.68 6.38
N GLN A 216 -7.27 28.36 5.52
CA GLN A 216 -6.33 29.39 5.98
C GLN A 216 -7.10 30.58 6.56
N GLY A 217 -7.07 30.71 7.87
CA GLY A 217 -7.74 31.77 8.60
C GLY A 217 -7.01 33.12 8.56
N ASP A 218 -7.74 34.18 8.86
CA ASP A 218 -7.33 35.61 8.85
C ASP A 218 -6.28 36.00 9.93
N GLY A 219 -5.21 35.25 10.07
CA GLY A 219 -3.99 35.69 10.73
C GLY A 219 -3.99 35.85 12.27
N ASN A 220 -5.12 35.69 12.98
CA ASN A 220 -5.17 35.72 14.45
C ASN A 220 -5.37 34.30 15.00
N SER A 221 -4.25 33.59 15.18
CA SER A 221 -4.27 32.29 15.86
C SER A 221 -4.68 32.42 17.33
N ILE A 222 -5.66 31.62 17.77
CA ILE A 222 -6.10 31.53 19.15
C ILE A 222 -5.21 30.58 19.99
N GLY A 223 -4.28 29.84 19.36
CA GLY A 223 -3.39 28.93 20.03
C GLY A 223 -2.53 28.12 19.05
N ARG A 224 -1.61 27.33 19.60
CA ARG A 224 -0.78 26.38 18.85
C ARG A 224 -1.11 24.95 19.22
N PHE A 225 -1.14 24.09 18.23
CA PHE A 225 -1.36 22.64 18.37
C PHE A 225 -0.26 21.90 17.62
N VAL A 226 0.41 20.97 18.29
CA VAL A 226 1.39 20.08 17.67
C VAL A 226 0.76 18.72 17.49
N ILE A 227 0.88 18.15 16.31
CA ILE A 227 0.30 16.85 16.00
C ILE A 227 1.29 15.97 15.22
N ALA A 228 1.33 14.69 15.55
CA ALA A 228 2.14 13.69 14.88
C ALA A 228 1.47 12.33 15.01
N THR A 229 1.84 11.35 14.20
CA THR A 229 1.65 9.94 14.57
C THR A 229 2.87 9.47 15.35
N VAL A 230 2.64 8.62 16.34
CA VAL A 230 3.70 8.08 17.19
C VAL A 230 4.61 7.11 16.43
N GLU A 231 5.79 6.84 16.99
CA GLU A 231 6.73 5.85 16.44
C GLU A 231 6.03 4.50 16.19
N GLY A 232 6.21 3.96 14.98
CA GLY A 232 5.56 2.73 14.50
C GLY A 232 4.16 2.91 13.90
N ASP A 233 3.56 4.11 13.97
CA ASP A 233 2.25 4.40 13.37
C ASP A 233 2.38 5.26 12.12
N ILE A 234 1.91 4.71 10.98
CA ILE A 234 1.89 5.39 9.68
C ILE A 234 0.49 5.89 9.26
N HIS A 235 -0.52 5.75 10.13
CA HIS A 235 -1.89 6.14 9.82
C HIS A 235 -2.07 7.66 9.92
N THR A 236 -2.15 8.34 8.78
CA THR A 236 -2.20 9.81 8.71
C THR A 236 -3.59 10.40 8.58
N ILE A 237 -4.61 9.63 8.18
CA ILE A 237 -5.95 10.16 7.87
C ILE A 237 -6.57 10.84 9.10
N GLY A 238 -6.64 10.14 10.23
CA GLY A 238 -7.19 10.70 11.47
C GLY A 238 -6.43 11.95 11.94
N LYS A 239 -5.11 11.93 11.86
CA LYS A 239 -4.24 13.08 12.16
C LYS A 239 -4.57 14.28 11.25
N ASN A 240 -4.71 14.05 9.94
CA ASN A 240 -4.97 15.12 8.97
C ASN A 240 -6.36 15.73 9.15
N ILE A 241 -7.37 14.91 9.48
CA ILE A 241 -8.72 15.41 9.83
C ILE A 241 -8.65 16.30 11.08
N THR A 242 -8.00 15.84 12.14
CA THR A 242 -7.84 16.61 13.38
C THR A 242 -7.11 17.93 13.12
N ALA A 243 -6.03 17.90 12.34
CA ALA A 243 -5.29 19.10 11.94
C ALA A 243 -6.17 20.09 11.17
N ALA A 244 -6.99 19.61 10.23
CA ALA A 244 -7.92 20.43 9.46
C ALA A 244 -8.99 21.09 10.35
N VAL A 245 -9.57 20.33 11.29
CA VAL A 245 -10.52 20.87 12.27
C VAL A 245 -9.87 21.93 13.15
N CYS A 246 -8.68 21.70 13.69
CA CYS A 246 -7.97 22.70 14.50
C CYS A 246 -7.71 23.99 13.71
N ARG A 247 -7.28 23.89 12.45
CA ARG A 247 -7.05 25.08 11.59
C ARG A 247 -8.34 25.86 11.34
N SER A 248 -9.51 25.20 11.23
CA SER A 248 -10.80 25.88 11.04
C SER A 248 -11.22 26.70 12.24
N TYR A 249 -10.70 26.40 13.42
CA TYR A 249 -10.89 27.18 14.64
C TYR A 249 -9.80 28.23 14.88
N ASN A 250 -9.03 28.60 13.85
CA ASN A 250 -7.89 29.51 13.93
C ASN A 250 -6.79 29.05 14.90
N ILE A 251 -6.57 27.75 15.01
CA ILE A 251 -5.45 27.17 15.76
C ILE A 251 -4.29 26.94 14.78
N GLU A 252 -3.13 27.47 15.11
CA GLU A 252 -1.90 27.17 14.38
C GLU A 252 -1.50 25.72 14.61
N VAL A 253 -1.48 24.89 13.52
CA VAL A 253 -1.14 23.48 13.65
C VAL A 253 0.26 23.24 13.09
N ASN A 254 1.15 22.80 13.97
CA ASN A 254 2.48 22.29 13.61
C ASN A 254 2.41 20.76 13.46
N ASP A 255 2.38 20.30 12.22
CA ASP A 255 2.33 18.88 11.90
C ASP A 255 3.74 18.33 11.74
N LEU A 256 4.16 17.47 12.66
CA LEU A 256 5.49 16.85 12.66
C LEU A 256 5.58 15.63 11.72
N GLY A 257 4.47 15.24 11.07
CA GLY A 257 4.46 14.11 10.15
C GLY A 257 4.03 12.80 10.80
N MET A 258 4.56 11.72 10.30
CA MET A 258 4.26 10.35 10.75
C MET A 258 5.52 9.66 11.26
N ASP A 259 5.30 8.58 12.06
CA ASP A 259 6.39 7.74 12.58
C ASP A 259 7.44 8.58 13.34
N VAL A 260 6.96 9.49 14.19
CA VAL A 260 7.79 10.43 14.92
C VAL A 260 8.28 9.77 16.20
N PRO A 261 9.62 9.68 16.42
CA PRO A 261 10.20 9.15 17.65
C PRO A 261 9.74 9.93 18.88
N SER A 262 9.52 9.23 20.00
CA SER A 262 9.10 9.80 21.29
C SER A 262 10.25 10.52 22.03
#